data_ed2366bced5a81f9d050e166aea91faa
#
_entry.id   ed2366bced5a81f9d050e166aea91faa
#
_cell.length_a   1.000
_cell.length_b   1.000
_cell.length_c   1.000
_cell.angle_alpha   90.00
_cell.angle_beta   90.00
_cell.angle_gamma   90.00
#
_symmetry.space_group_name_H-M   'P 1'
#
loop_
_entity.id
_entity.type
_entity.pdbx_description
1 polymer ?
#
loop_
_entity_poly.entity_id
_entity_poly.type
_entity_poly.pdbx_seq_one_letter_code
_entity_poly.pdbx_strand_id
1 'polypeptide(L)'
;MAGRARHGWRGDPPSSEAEARERIVGAAMRCIDRYGPGKTGLSDVAQELGVTRQTVYRYFAGTDDLLAAVASAAADGYLDRLARHLARVTDPVEAVVEALTFTIDHLPEERYLGVLLTADRSGRFFAGVTSPEAIGFARSLLQRTAVDWGQAGYGRAELDELSEFTLRMLQSLVLDPGTSRRSGPALRDFLRRWIGPAIARGASARPGCPAHTQLGEQP
;
A
#
# COMPACT_ATOMS: atom_id res chain seq x y z
N MET A 1 -13.89 -49.43 16.32
CA MET A 1 -14.28 -48.08 15.91
C MET A 1 -13.02 -47.31 15.46
N ALA A 2 -12.79 -47.23 14.17
CA ALA A 2 -11.59 -46.61 13.61
C ALA A 2 -11.71 -45.08 13.72
N GLY A 3 -10.79 -44.48 14.46
CA GLY A 3 -10.69 -43.03 14.58
C GLY A 3 -10.44 -42.42 13.21
N ARG A 4 -11.35 -41.55 12.76
CA ARG A 4 -11.16 -40.68 11.59
C ARG A 4 -9.89 -39.86 11.82
N ALA A 5 -8.80 -40.26 11.19
CA ALA A 5 -7.57 -39.45 11.14
C ALA A 5 -7.93 -38.05 10.68
N ARG A 6 -7.65 -37.04 11.50
CA ARG A 6 -7.77 -35.63 11.16
C ARG A 6 -6.68 -35.30 10.13
N HIS A 7 -6.96 -35.56 8.85
CA HIS A 7 -6.03 -35.43 7.72
C HIS A 7 -6.05 -34.00 7.14
N GLY A 8 -6.04 -32.98 7.96
CA GLY A 8 -5.93 -31.59 7.53
C GLY A 8 -4.80 -30.88 8.26
N TRP A 9 -4.22 -29.84 7.63
CA TRP A 9 -3.21 -28.99 8.24
C TRP A 9 -1.93 -29.75 8.64
N ARG A 10 -1.60 -30.83 7.93
CA ARG A 10 -0.48 -31.72 8.23
C ARG A 10 -0.49 -32.26 9.68
N GLY A 11 -1.68 -32.40 10.27
CA GLY A 11 -1.86 -32.89 11.63
C GLY A 11 -1.86 -31.85 12.73
N ASP A 12 -1.62 -30.58 12.38
CA ASP A 12 -1.60 -29.43 13.30
C ASP A 12 -2.67 -28.40 12.91
N PRO A 13 -3.94 -28.57 13.35
CA PRO A 13 -5.02 -27.67 12.98
C PRO A 13 -4.85 -26.29 13.68
N PRO A 14 -5.16 -25.17 12.99
CA PRO A 14 -5.10 -23.84 13.57
C PRO A 14 -6.05 -23.69 14.75
N SER A 15 -5.63 -22.93 15.75
CA SER A 15 -6.39 -22.69 16.97
C SER A 15 -7.47 -21.60 16.79
N SER A 16 -7.35 -20.77 15.75
CA SER A 16 -8.26 -19.68 15.46
C SER A 16 -8.45 -19.47 13.95
N GLU A 17 -9.49 -18.71 13.59
CA GLU A 17 -9.71 -18.29 12.21
C GLU A 17 -8.59 -17.39 11.69
N ALA A 18 -8.08 -16.50 12.53
CA ALA A 18 -6.95 -15.60 12.20
C ALA A 18 -5.69 -16.42 11.87
N GLU A 19 -5.34 -17.40 12.70
CA GLU A 19 -4.22 -18.30 12.47
C GLU A 19 -4.40 -19.14 11.19
N ALA A 20 -5.64 -19.59 10.92
CA ALA A 20 -5.93 -20.30 9.68
C ALA A 20 -5.69 -19.42 8.44
N ARG A 21 -6.17 -18.18 8.46
CA ARG A 21 -5.94 -17.22 7.37
C ARG A 21 -4.45 -16.93 7.18
N GLU A 22 -3.72 -16.70 8.25
CA GLU A 22 -2.26 -16.46 8.20
C GLU A 22 -1.51 -17.64 7.60
N ARG A 23 -1.82 -18.89 8.01
CA ARG A 23 -1.21 -20.11 7.46
C ARG A 23 -1.53 -20.29 5.97
N ILE A 24 -2.77 -19.95 5.55
CA ILE A 24 -3.17 -20.00 4.14
C ILE A 24 -2.39 -18.97 3.32
N VAL A 25 -2.28 -17.73 3.80
CA VAL A 25 -1.50 -16.66 3.16
C VAL A 25 -0.01 -17.06 3.05
N GLY A 26 0.59 -17.58 4.12
CA GLY A 26 1.96 -18.07 4.09
C GLY A 26 2.18 -19.23 3.09
N ALA A 27 1.22 -20.13 2.96
CA ALA A 27 1.28 -21.20 1.96
C ALA A 27 1.12 -20.64 0.52
N ALA A 28 0.26 -19.65 0.33
CA ALA A 28 0.11 -18.97 -0.95
C ALA A 28 1.41 -18.26 -1.36
N MET A 29 2.09 -17.59 -0.43
CA MET A 29 3.42 -16.99 -0.68
C MET A 29 4.43 -18.04 -1.16
N ARG A 30 4.50 -19.20 -0.51
CA ARG A 30 5.38 -20.31 -0.94
C ARG A 30 5.02 -20.86 -2.33
N CYS A 31 3.73 -20.95 -2.65
CA CYS A 31 3.26 -21.33 -3.99
C CYS A 31 3.65 -20.28 -5.04
N ILE A 32 3.50 -19.00 -4.73
CA ILE A 32 3.91 -17.88 -5.60
C ILE A 32 5.42 -17.91 -5.85
N ASP A 33 6.23 -18.20 -4.82
CA ASP A 33 7.68 -18.32 -4.96
C ASP A 33 8.09 -19.44 -5.91
N ARG A 34 7.36 -20.55 -5.88
CA ARG A 34 7.66 -21.76 -6.64
C ARG A 34 7.11 -21.72 -8.07
N TYR A 35 5.92 -21.20 -8.26
CA TYR A 35 5.18 -21.33 -9.53
C TYR A 35 4.87 -19.97 -10.20
N GLY A 36 5.06 -18.89 -9.47
CA GLY A 36 4.62 -17.53 -9.86
C GLY A 36 3.14 -17.27 -9.56
N PRO A 37 2.74 -15.99 -9.51
CA PRO A 37 1.38 -15.59 -9.13
C PRO A 37 0.30 -16.06 -10.10
N GLY A 38 0.57 -16.00 -11.41
CA GLY A 38 -0.40 -16.40 -12.44
C GLY A 38 -0.71 -17.89 -12.50
N LYS A 39 0.08 -18.72 -11.79
CA LYS A 39 -0.12 -20.18 -11.70
C LYS A 39 -0.50 -20.65 -10.30
N THR A 40 -0.65 -19.74 -9.35
CA THR A 40 -1.02 -20.05 -7.97
C THR A 40 -2.52 -19.87 -7.78
N GLY A 41 -3.21 -20.97 -7.42
CA GLY A 41 -4.63 -20.97 -7.12
C GLY A 41 -4.94 -21.60 -5.77
N LEU A 42 -6.22 -21.54 -5.36
CA LEU A 42 -6.69 -22.11 -4.09
C LEU A 42 -6.41 -23.61 -3.97
N SER A 43 -6.37 -24.35 -5.11
CA SER A 43 -6.07 -25.77 -5.13
C SER A 43 -4.62 -26.06 -4.78
N ASP A 44 -3.68 -25.26 -5.28
CA ASP A 44 -2.26 -25.41 -5.02
C ASP A 44 -1.95 -25.13 -3.54
N VAL A 45 -2.59 -24.11 -3.00
CA VAL A 45 -2.48 -23.75 -1.57
C VAL A 45 -3.10 -24.83 -0.68
N ALA A 46 -4.23 -25.39 -1.06
CA ALA A 46 -4.83 -26.53 -0.34
C ALA A 46 -3.89 -27.74 -0.31
N GLN A 47 -3.26 -28.06 -1.44
CA GLN A 47 -2.26 -29.12 -1.54
C GLN A 47 -1.02 -28.83 -0.68
N GLU A 48 -0.50 -27.62 -0.73
CA GLU A 48 0.65 -27.16 0.08
C GLU A 48 0.40 -27.32 1.58
N LEU A 49 -0.84 -27.06 2.03
CA LEU A 49 -1.26 -27.18 3.45
C LEU A 49 -1.71 -28.59 3.84
N GLY A 50 -1.93 -29.50 2.88
CA GLY A 50 -2.52 -30.80 3.15
C GLY A 50 -3.98 -30.73 3.62
N VAL A 51 -4.74 -29.73 3.13
CA VAL A 51 -6.17 -29.55 3.41
C VAL A 51 -7.01 -29.73 2.16
N THR A 52 -8.34 -29.78 2.31
CA THR A 52 -9.23 -29.79 1.16
C THR A 52 -9.37 -28.40 0.54
N ARG A 53 -9.63 -28.34 -0.78
CA ARG A 53 -9.95 -27.09 -1.47
C ARG A 53 -11.12 -26.34 -0.80
N GLN A 54 -12.13 -27.08 -0.35
CA GLN A 54 -13.28 -26.52 0.37
C GLN A 54 -12.85 -25.84 1.68
N THR A 55 -11.82 -26.35 2.36
CA THR A 55 -11.26 -25.70 3.55
C THR A 55 -10.71 -24.30 3.21
N VAL A 56 -9.97 -24.17 2.11
CA VAL A 56 -9.43 -22.85 1.68
C VAL A 56 -10.56 -21.92 1.23
N TYR A 57 -11.55 -22.42 0.48
CA TYR A 57 -12.71 -21.63 0.06
C TYR A 57 -13.53 -21.05 1.21
N ARG A 58 -13.52 -21.67 2.37
CA ARG A 58 -14.19 -21.13 3.57
C ARG A 58 -13.57 -19.81 4.04
N TYR A 59 -12.27 -19.59 3.78
CA TYR A 59 -11.52 -18.41 4.22
C TYR A 59 -11.34 -17.36 3.12
N PHE A 60 -11.31 -17.78 1.86
CA PHE A 60 -11.08 -16.93 0.71
C PHE A 60 -12.05 -17.28 -0.41
N ALA A 61 -12.85 -16.28 -0.83
CA ALA A 61 -13.90 -16.47 -1.83
C ALA A 61 -13.37 -16.85 -3.22
N GLY A 62 -12.10 -16.53 -3.50
CA GLY A 62 -11.46 -16.82 -4.78
C GLY A 62 -9.97 -16.55 -4.75
N THR A 63 -9.32 -16.79 -5.89
CA THR A 63 -7.88 -16.54 -6.04
C THR A 63 -7.53 -15.07 -5.87
N ASP A 64 -8.38 -14.17 -6.38
CA ASP A 64 -8.15 -12.72 -6.26
C ASP A 64 -8.17 -12.26 -4.80
N ASP A 65 -9.11 -12.77 -3.99
CA ASP A 65 -9.21 -12.49 -2.55
C ASP A 65 -7.98 -13.01 -1.80
N LEU A 66 -7.51 -14.21 -2.14
CA LEU A 66 -6.28 -14.78 -1.58
C LEU A 66 -5.05 -13.94 -1.97
N LEU A 67 -4.91 -13.55 -3.24
CA LEU A 67 -3.79 -12.74 -3.70
C LEU A 67 -3.80 -11.34 -3.07
N ALA A 68 -4.98 -10.75 -2.87
CA ALA A 68 -5.11 -9.49 -2.15
C ALA A 68 -4.62 -9.61 -0.69
N ALA A 69 -4.96 -10.71 -0.01
CA ALA A 69 -4.47 -10.96 1.35
C ALA A 69 -2.95 -11.21 1.41
N VAL A 70 -2.39 -11.92 0.42
CA VAL A 70 -0.92 -12.10 0.28
C VAL A 70 -0.23 -10.76 0.14
N ALA A 71 -0.77 -9.89 -0.71
CA ALA A 71 -0.19 -8.59 -0.94
C ALA A 71 -0.33 -7.65 0.27
N SER A 72 -1.46 -7.72 0.99
CA SER A 72 -1.63 -6.99 2.26
C SER A 72 -0.59 -7.42 3.29
N ALA A 73 -0.38 -8.72 3.47
CA ALA A 73 0.63 -9.23 4.40
C ALA A 73 2.07 -8.86 3.99
N ALA A 74 2.35 -8.81 2.69
CA ALA A 74 3.65 -8.35 2.18
C ALA A 74 3.84 -6.84 2.33
N ALA A 75 2.75 -6.07 2.19
CA ALA A 75 2.77 -4.63 2.36
C ALA A 75 3.22 -4.24 3.77
N ASP A 76 2.76 -4.92 4.81
CA ASP A 76 3.12 -4.60 6.20
C ASP A 76 4.64 -4.56 6.40
N GLY A 77 5.36 -5.58 5.95
CA GLY A 77 6.82 -5.62 6.03
C GLY A 77 7.52 -4.55 5.18
N TYR A 78 6.99 -4.26 3.99
CA TYR A 78 7.48 -3.19 3.14
C TYR A 78 7.31 -1.81 3.81
N LEU A 79 6.14 -1.57 4.38
CA LEU A 79 5.78 -0.32 5.01
C LEU A 79 6.61 -0.02 6.27
N ASP A 80 6.97 -1.05 7.01
CA ASP A 80 7.90 -0.92 8.13
C ASP A 80 9.31 -0.55 7.66
N ARG A 81 9.75 -1.04 6.49
CA ARG A 81 11.04 -0.61 5.89
C ARG A 81 10.99 0.84 5.44
N LEU A 82 9.92 1.23 4.76
CA LEU A 82 9.69 2.61 4.33
C LEU A 82 9.62 3.56 5.53
N ALA A 83 8.86 3.22 6.57
CA ALA A 83 8.77 4.02 7.79
C ALA A 83 10.14 4.21 8.48
N ARG A 84 10.96 3.14 8.54
CA ARG A 84 12.33 3.24 9.08
C ARG A 84 13.24 4.11 8.21
N HIS A 85 13.10 4.06 6.88
CA HIS A 85 13.84 4.91 5.95
C HIS A 85 13.50 6.38 6.16
N LEU A 86 12.22 6.70 6.37
CA LEU A 86 11.71 8.06 6.54
C LEU A 86 11.86 8.62 7.97
N ALA A 87 12.13 7.78 8.97
CA ALA A 87 12.05 8.16 10.39
C ALA A 87 12.92 9.36 10.79
N ARG A 88 14.01 9.63 10.06
CA ARG A 88 14.95 10.74 10.34
C ARG A 88 14.79 11.93 9.40
N VAL A 89 13.84 11.88 8.49
CA VAL A 89 13.59 12.98 7.55
C VAL A 89 12.83 14.09 8.27
N THR A 90 13.38 15.30 8.22
CA THR A 90 12.85 16.48 8.92
C THR A 90 12.26 17.55 7.98
N ASP A 91 12.52 17.44 6.69
CA ASP A 91 12.01 18.37 5.68
C ASP A 91 10.77 17.78 4.99
N PRO A 92 9.65 18.53 4.88
CA PRO A 92 8.41 18.07 4.25
C PRO A 92 8.57 17.65 2.79
N VAL A 93 9.39 18.37 2.01
CA VAL A 93 9.65 18.06 0.60
C VAL A 93 10.41 16.74 0.51
N GLU A 94 11.45 16.57 1.32
CA GLU A 94 12.26 15.36 1.34
C GLU A 94 11.43 14.15 1.84
N ALA A 95 10.49 14.34 2.75
CA ALA A 95 9.62 13.26 3.20
C ALA A 95 8.81 12.64 2.03
N VAL A 96 8.26 13.47 1.17
CA VAL A 96 7.50 13.03 -0.02
C VAL A 96 8.45 12.49 -1.10
N VAL A 97 9.55 13.18 -1.38
CA VAL A 97 10.54 12.79 -2.39
C VAL A 97 11.14 11.42 -2.05
N GLU A 98 11.55 11.21 -0.80
CA GLU A 98 12.12 9.93 -0.36
C GLU A 98 11.06 8.82 -0.30
N ALA A 99 9.83 9.12 0.11
CA ALA A 99 8.75 8.13 0.07
C ALA A 99 8.49 7.62 -1.35
N LEU A 100 8.37 8.52 -2.32
CA LEU A 100 8.18 8.17 -3.73
C LEU A 100 9.39 7.43 -4.30
N THR A 101 10.60 7.96 -4.07
CA THR A 101 11.82 7.37 -4.64
C THR A 101 12.08 5.99 -4.06
N PHE A 102 12.01 5.83 -2.74
CA PHE A 102 12.16 4.53 -2.09
C PHE A 102 11.17 3.52 -2.66
N THR A 103 9.90 3.93 -2.82
CA THR A 103 8.87 3.04 -3.34
C THR A 103 9.15 2.65 -4.79
N ILE A 104 9.48 3.59 -5.67
CA ILE A 104 9.76 3.31 -7.08
C ILE A 104 11.01 2.43 -7.25
N ASP A 105 12.03 2.64 -6.44
CA ASP A 105 13.29 1.89 -6.54
C ASP A 105 13.13 0.45 -6.02
N HIS A 106 12.37 0.22 -4.94
CA HIS A 106 12.26 -1.10 -4.30
C HIS A 106 11.02 -1.90 -4.71
N LEU A 107 9.97 -1.25 -5.22
CA LEU A 107 8.74 -1.94 -5.63
C LEU A 107 8.98 -3.09 -6.63
N PRO A 108 9.91 -3.00 -7.60
CA PRO A 108 10.21 -4.12 -8.50
C PRO A 108 10.80 -5.34 -7.80
N GLU A 109 11.45 -5.16 -6.66
CA GLU A 109 12.05 -6.24 -5.86
C GLU A 109 11.02 -6.91 -4.95
N GLU A 110 9.89 -6.22 -4.71
CA GLU A 110 8.79 -6.70 -3.88
C GLU A 110 7.89 -7.66 -4.65
N ARG A 111 8.31 -8.92 -4.71
CA ARG A 111 7.68 -9.98 -5.49
C ARG A 111 6.17 -10.08 -5.30
N TYR A 112 5.70 -9.95 -4.07
CA TYR A 112 4.29 -10.10 -3.73
C TYR A 112 3.46 -8.83 -3.97
N LEU A 113 4.07 -7.63 -3.82
CA LEU A 113 3.42 -6.37 -4.20
C LEU A 113 3.32 -6.23 -5.72
N GLY A 114 4.33 -6.73 -6.46
CA GLY A 114 4.29 -6.85 -7.92
C GLY A 114 3.12 -7.70 -8.43
N VAL A 115 2.65 -8.68 -7.63
CA VAL A 115 1.46 -9.49 -7.96
C VAL A 115 0.21 -8.63 -8.07
N LEU A 116 0.01 -7.67 -7.15
CA LEU A 116 -1.12 -6.73 -7.23
C LEU A 116 -1.05 -5.87 -8.49
N LEU A 117 0.15 -5.41 -8.85
CA LEU A 117 0.36 -4.58 -10.03
C LEU A 117 0.13 -5.35 -11.34
N THR A 118 0.43 -6.66 -11.35
CA THR A 118 0.33 -7.50 -12.57
C THR A 118 -0.96 -8.31 -12.65
N ALA A 119 -1.55 -8.69 -11.51
CA ALA A 119 -2.80 -9.44 -11.46
C ALA A 119 -4.04 -8.55 -11.67
N ASP A 120 -3.90 -7.25 -11.49
CA ASP A 120 -5.02 -6.31 -11.65
C ASP A 120 -5.29 -5.93 -13.11
N ARG A 121 -5.62 -6.94 -13.92
CA ARG A 121 -6.17 -6.70 -15.27
C ARG A 121 -7.50 -5.94 -15.26
N SER A 122 -8.14 -5.81 -14.11
CA SER A 122 -9.42 -5.13 -13.93
C SER A 122 -9.30 -3.68 -13.43
N GLY A 123 -8.09 -3.17 -13.14
CA GLY A 123 -7.87 -1.82 -12.63
C GLY A 123 -8.38 -1.58 -11.20
N ARG A 124 -8.88 -2.63 -10.51
CA ARG A 124 -9.49 -2.47 -9.17
C ARG A 124 -8.50 -2.09 -8.09
N PHE A 125 -7.28 -2.59 -8.16
CA PHE A 125 -6.23 -2.21 -7.22
C PHE A 125 -5.89 -0.72 -7.35
N PHE A 126 -5.73 -0.24 -8.58
CA PHE A 126 -5.45 1.17 -8.84
C PHE A 126 -6.65 2.07 -8.56
N ALA A 127 -7.89 1.57 -8.69
CA ALA A 127 -9.09 2.30 -8.26
C ALA A 127 -9.12 2.51 -6.73
N GLY A 128 -8.47 1.63 -5.96
CA GLY A 128 -8.37 1.72 -4.50
C GLY A 128 -7.19 2.53 -3.96
N VAL A 129 -6.24 2.96 -4.82
CA VAL A 129 -5.02 3.68 -4.38
C VAL A 129 -5.35 5.00 -3.67
N THR A 130 -6.46 5.63 -4.00
CA THR A 130 -6.95 6.84 -3.34
C THR A 130 -8.19 6.59 -2.48
N SER A 131 -8.38 5.38 -2.00
CA SER A 131 -9.43 5.10 -1.03
C SER A 131 -9.14 5.82 0.31
N PRO A 132 -10.17 6.08 1.13
CA PRO A 132 -9.97 6.67 2.46
C PRO A 132 -8.97 5.90 3.32
N GLU A 133 -8.94 4.58 3.21
CA GLU A 133 -8.01 3.70 3.91
C GLU A 133 -6.58 3.90 3.41
N ALA A 134 -6.37 3.96 2.10
CA ALA A 134 -5.05 4.18 1.49
C ALA A 134 -4.51 5.58 1.83
N ILE A 135 -5.36 6.62 1.78
CA ILE A 135 -5.00 7.99 2.18
C ILE A 135 -4.65 8.03 3.68
N GLY A 136 -5.49 7.44 4.54
CA GLY A 136 -5.23 7.37 5.98
C GLY A 136 -3.93 6.65 6.30
N PHE A 137 -3.62 5.61 5.55
CA PHE A 137 -2.38 4.87 5.65
C PHE A 137 -1.16 5.72 5.21
N ALA A 138 -1.20 6.35 4.04
CA ALA A 138 -0.13 7.22 3.55
C ALA A 138 0.13 8.40 4.52
N ARG A 139 -0.94 9.01 5.05
CA ARG A 139 -0.83 10.02 6.12
C ARG A 139 -0.08 9.48 7.34
N SER A 140 -0.43 8.26 7.79
CA SER A 140 0.24 7.66 8.96
C SER A 140 1.73 7.44 8.74
N LEU A 141 2.16 7.16 7.52
CA LEU A 141 3.57 7.07 7.14
C LEU A 141 4.26 8.43 7.21
N LEU A 142 3.65 9.48 6.66
CA LEU A 142 4.19 10.85 6.73
C LEU A 142 4.31 11.30 8.19
N GLN A 143 3.33 10.99 9.04
CA GLN A 143 3.36 11.32 10.47
C GLN A 143 4.43 10.55 11.27
N ARG A 144 5.00 9.46 10.73
CA ARG A 144 6.12 8.73 11.33
C ARG A 144 7.49 9.32 11.00
N THR A 145 7.57 10.32 10.13
CA THR A 145 8.80 11.09 9.86
C THR A 145 9.13 12.01 11.04
N ALA A 146 10.36 12.55 11.07
CA ALA A 146 10.75 13.58 12.05
C ALA A 146 10.32 14.99 11.63
N VAL A 147 9.48 15.13 10.62
CA VAL A 147 8.94 16.41 10.16
C VAL A 147 7.95 16.95 11.20
N ASP A 148 8.11 18.19 11.61
CA ASP A 148 7.07 18.94 12.32
C ASP A 148 6.05 19.48 11.31
N TRP A 149 5.06 18.66 11.01
CA TRP A 149 4.03 18.98 10.03
C TRP A 149 3.19 20.18 10.44
N GLY A 150 2.99 20.41 11.76
CA GLY A 150 2.27 21.57 12.27
C GLY A 150 3.03 22.86 12.00
N GLN A 151 4.33 22.90 12.31
CA GLN A 151 5.19 24.05 11.99
C GLN A 151 5.33 24.26 10.48
N ALA A 152 5.32 23.17 9.71
CA ALA A 152 5.32 23.24 8.25
C ALA A 152 3.96 23.69 7.66
N GLY A 153 2.94 23.97 8.50
CA GLY A 153 1.64 24.47 8.08
C GLY A 153 0.66 23.38 7.58
N TYR A 154 0.95 22.13 7.85
CA TYR A 154 0.10 20.99 7.48
C TYR A 154 -0.71 20.51 8.68
N GLY A 155 -2.02 20.80 8.71
CA GLY A 155 -2.98 20.13 9.58
C GLY A 155 -3.42 18.78 9.03
N ARG A 156 -4.44 18.19 9.64
CA ARG A 156 -4.92 16.86 9.23
C ARG A 156 -5.48 16.85 7.80
N ALA A 157 -6.25 17.85 7.44
CA ALA A 157 -6.86 17.94 6.11
C ALA A 157 -5.80 18.10 5.02
N GLU A 158 -4.83 18.96 5.23
CA GLU A 158 -3.73 19.20 4.31
C GLU A 158 -2.82 17.96 4.17
N LEU A 159 -2.64 17.19 5.25
CA LEU A 159 -1.93 15.91 5.19
C LEU A 159 -2.71 14.84 4.42
N ASP A 160 -4.04 14.83 4.49
CA ASP A 160 -4.87 13.94 3.69
C ASP A 160 -4.76 14.30 2.20
N GLU A 161 -4.81 15.58 1.85
CA GLU A 161 -4.63 16.06 0.47
C GLU A 161 -3.22 15.74 -0.05
N LEU A 162 -2.17 15.97 0.75
CA LEU A 162 -0.79 15.66 0.39
C LEU A 162 -0.60 14.14 0.20
N SER A 163 -1.24 13.34 1.04
CA SER A 163 -1.22 11.88 0.95
C SER A 163 -1.90 11.41 -0.33
N GLU A 164 -3.08 11.95 -0.66
CA GLU A 164 -3.77 11.65 -1.91
C GLU A 164 -2.92 12.04 -3.13
N PHE A 165 -2.35 13.24 -3.12
CA PHE A 165 -1.45 13.70 -4.19
C PHE A 165 -0.26 12.77 -4.35
N THR A 166 0.39 12.36 -3.25
CA THR A 166 1.55 11.46 -3.25
C THR A 166 1.19 10.10 -3.84
N LEU A 167 0.03 9.55 -3.46
CA LEU A 167 -0.47 8.28 -3.99
C LEU A 167 -0.78 8.36 -5.48
N ARG A 168 -1.36 9.46 -5.98
CA ARG A 168 -1.60 9.67 -7.40
C ARG A 168 -0.29 9.79 -8.19
N MET A 169 0.70 10.50 -7.64
CA MET A 169 2.03 10.58 -8.26
C MET A 169 2.71 9.22 -8.31
N LEU A 170 2.65 8.43 -7.22
CA LEU A 170 3.15 7.06 -7.19
C LEU A 170 2.49 6.21 -8.27
N GLN A 171 1.16 6.24 -8.33
CA GLN A 171 0.39 5.52 -9.32
C GLN A 171 0.83 5.87 -10.75
N SER A 172 0.95 7.15 -11.06
CA SER A 172 1.38 7.61 -12.39
C SER A 172 2.78 7.11 -12.74
N LEU A 173 3.74 7.23 -11.82
CA LEU A 173 5.12 6.81 -12.04
C LEU A 173 5.28 5.29 -12.16
N VAL A 174 4.40 4.50 -11.53
CA VAL A 174 4.39 3.04 -11.61
C VAL A 174 3.76 2.57 -12.91
N LEU A 175 2.60 3.14 -13.29
CA LEU A 175 1.84 2.72 -14.47
C LEU A 175 2.48 3.17 -15.78
N ASP A 176 3.02 4.39 -15.79
CA ASP A 176 3.69 4.96 -16.95
C ASP A 176 5.03 5.60 -16.52
N PRO A 177 6.11 4.81 -16.47
CA PRO A 177 7.43 5.31 -16.13
C PRO A 177 8.02 6.24 -17.21
N GLY A 178 7.30 6.48 -18.30
CA GLY A 178 7.75 7.26 -19.43
C GLY A 178 8.82 6.57 -20.29
N THR A 179 9.32 7.27 -21.30
CA THR A 179 10.34 6.76 -22.24
C THR A 179 11.70 6.49 -21.58
N SER A 180 11.98 7.17 -20.46
CA SER A 180 13.19 6.99 -19.65
C SER A 180 12.79 6.82 -18.19
N ARG A 181 12.75 5.57 -17.74
CA ARG A 181 12.47 5.27 -16.33
C ARG A 181 13.49 5.98 -15.43
N ARG A 182 13.00 6.87 -14.60
CA ARG A 182 13.84 7.54 -13.57
C ARG A 182 13.88 6.70 -12.32
N SER A 183 15.06 6.65 -11.68
CA SER A 183 15.29 5.97 -10.40
C SER A 183 16.39 6.70 -9.62
N GLY A 184 16.51 6.42 -8.33
CA GLY A 184 17.57 6.94 -7.49
C GLY A 184 17.71 8.47 -7.54
N PRO A 185 18.95 8.99 -7.70
CA PRO A 185 19.21 10.43 -7.70
C PRO A 185 18.45 11.20 -8.79
N ALA A 186 18.35 10.63 -10.00
CA ALA A 186 17.67 11.29 -11.11
C ALA A 186 16.14 11.45 -10.85
N LEU A 187 15.53 10.50 -10.14
CA LEU A 187 14.13 10.61 -9.72
C LEU A 187 13.97 11.66 -8.61
N ARG A 188 14.88 11.66 -7.60
CA ARG A 188 14.87 12.67 -6.53
C ARG A 188 14.96 14.09 -7.10
N ASP A 189 15.90 14.34 -8.01
CA ASP A 189 16.10 15.65 -8.61
C ASP A 189 14.88 16.09 -9.44
N PHE A 190 14.26 15.15 -10.16
CA PHE A 190 13.02 15.41 -10.88
C PHE A 190 11.88 15.78 -9.93
N LEU A 191 11.68 15.00 -8.86
CA LEU A 191 10.61 15.25 -7.88
C LEU A 191 10.84 16.56 -7.11
N ARG A 192 12.07 16.84 -6.64
CA ARG A 192 12.41 18.09 -5.97
C ARG A 192 12.11 19.29 -6.85
N ARG A 193 12.47 19.21 -8.13
CA ARG A 193 12.28 20.31 -9.08
C ARG A 193 10.81 20.62 -9.32
N TRP A 194 9.98 19.60 -9.53
CA TRP A 194 8.62 19.81 -10.02
C TRP A 194 7.56 19.81 -8.93
N ILE A 195 7.69 19.00 -7.91
CA ILE A 195 6.71 18.92 -6.81
C ILE A 195 7.19 19.66 -5.54
N GLY A 196 8.50 19.76 -5.32
CA GLY A 196 9.05 20.42 -4.14
C GLY A 196 8.51 21.82 -3.89
N PRO A 197 8.48 22.74 -4.89
CA PRO A 197 7.93 24.07 -4.70
C PRO A 197 6.44 24.10 -4.34
N ALA A 198 5.65 23.10 -4.79
CA ALA A 198 4.24 22.99 -4.44
C ALA A 198 4.07 22.58 -2.98
N ILE A 199 4.85 21.60 -2.51
CA ILE A 199 4.84 21.14 -1.11
C ILE A 199 5.32 22.27 -0.19
N ALA A 200 6.43 22.94 -0.51
CA ALA A 200 6.95 24.03 0.30
C ALA A 200 5.98 25.22 0.43
N ARG A 201 5.16 25.48 -0.59
CA ARG A 201 4.15 26.56 -0.59
C ARG A 201 2.80 26.13 -0.01
N GLY A 202 2.44 24.87 -0.09
CA GLY A 202 1.19 24.33 0.48
C GLY A 202 1.09 24.60 1.97
N ALA A 203 2.24 24.67 2.64
CA ALA A 203 2.39 25.06 4.02
C ALA A 203 2.07 26.56 4.30
N SER A 204 2.20 27.45 3.30
CA SER A 204 2.11 28.92 3.50
C SER A 204 0.86 29.56 2.92
N ALA A 205 0.07 28.86 2.12
CA ALA A 205 -1.04 29.41 1.35
C ALA A 205 -2.41 28.95 1.89
N ARG A 206 -2.88 29.56 2.97
CA ARG A 206 -4.32 29.83 3.10
C ARG A 206 -4.61 31.21 2.50
N PRO A 207 -5.17 31.33 1.29
CA PRO A 207 -5.93 32.52 0.98
C PRO A 207 -7.11 32.51 1.95
N GLY A 208 -7.20 33.54 2.81
CA GLY A 208 -8.31 33.70 3.73
C GLY A 208 -9.62 33.49 2.98
N CYS A 209 -10.42 32.58 3.46
CA CYS A 209 -11.83 32.48 3.04
C CYS A 209 -12.45 33.87 3.24
N PRO A 210 -12.92 34.58 2.19
CA PRO A 210 -13.60 35.83 2.40
C PRO A 210 -14.82 35.49 3.29
N ALA A 211 -14.89 36.13 4.47
CA ALA A 211 -16.04 36.06 5.34
C ALA A 211 -17.28 36.35 4.47
N HIS A 212 -18.23 35.45 4.45
CA HIS A 212 -19.55 35.66 3.90
C HIS A 212 -20.10 36.91 4.56
N THR A 213 -20.00 38.05 3.84
CA THR A 213 -20.73 39.27 4.18
C THR A 213 -22.20 38.89 4.02
N GLN A 214 -22.88 38.70 5.14
CA GLN A 214 -24.34 38.65 5.18
C GLN A 214 -24.83 39.96 4.55
N LEU A 215 -25.39 39.88 3.34
CA LEU A 215 -26.22 40.92 2.79
C LEU A 215 -27.43 41.02 3.70
N GLY A 216 -27.43 42.06 4.55
CA GLY A 216 -28.55 42.42 5.38
C GLY A 216 -29.76 42.70 4.50
N GLU A 217 -30.83 42.02 4.75
CA GLU A 217 -32.19 42.45 4.41
C GLU A 217 -32.41 43.82 5.09
N GLN A 218 -32.75 44.78 4.31
CA GLN A 218 -33.42 45.98 4.80
C GLN A 218 -34.78 46.09 4.17
N PRO A 219 -35.77 46.63 4.93
CA PRO A 219 -37.22 46.47 4.77
C PRO A 219 -37.80 47.22 3.58
#